data_7464c083cf2644cb7926d5f155cd4e47
#
_entry.id   7464c083cf2644cb7926d5f155cd4e47
#
_cell.length_a   1.000
_cell.length_b   1.000
_cell.length_c   1.000
_cell.angle_alpha   90.00
_cell.angle_beta   90.00
_cell.angle_gamma   90.00
#
_symmetry.space_group_name_H-M   'P 1'
#
loop_
_entity.id
_entity.type
_entity.pdbx_description
1 polymer ?
#
loop_
_entity_poly.entity_id
_entity_poly.type
_entity_poly.pdbx_seq_one_letter_code
_entity_poly.pdbx_strand_id
1 'polypeptide(L)'
;MSTSASMRIFGGGLALAFALVLGCQKLVGAEAKVMVPANAREFYNAGTGLLAAKKFAEAEKMFQAALATQDEQVQPAALYNVGHARFGAGLERLKQGPDAQKAAVQGDTALAAGERAIQQSESALAENNLDRLIAAYIEGRGARHDLREAEKAVSAAMETYGKTLEQWQHAAEDFKGVTELNGADTNGAHNAEIVDRGIAKLVDSLRKMQAMMGMMGQQRQNLGKLLSKIKGQIPAPNAPPGSTGDDGDEDEGLKPESLTGQKENAGREGDQMKIPLSPDQAVQLLNGLSLDGTRRLEMSDKEGAPPKDRKGRNW
;
A
#
# COMPACT_ATOMS: atom_id res chain seq x y z
N MET A 1 18.59 -53.99 -42.45
CA MET A 1 19.06 -55.04 -41.53
C MET A 1 18.65 -54.60 -40.16
N SER A 2 17.45 -55.02 -39.67
CA SER A 2 17.19 -56.23 -38.89
C SER A 2 17.93 -56.14 -37.54
N THR A 3 17.32 -56.15 -36.40
CA THR A 3 16.27 -56.97 -35.71
C THR A 3 15.93 -56.31 -34.37
N SER A 4 14.77 -56.02 -33.98
CA SER A 4 13.72 -56.73 -33.23
C SER A 4 14.18 -57.74 -32.17
N ALA A 5 13.75 -57.47 -30.89
CA ALA A 5 13.30 -58.40 -29.83
C ALA A 5 12.87 -57.57 -28.60
N SER A 6 11.68 -57.42 -28.21
CA SER A 6 10.61 -58.29 -27.72
C SER A 6 11.02 -59.19 -26.55
N MET A 7 10.45 -58.98 -25.34
CA MET A 7 9.68 -60.00 -24.55
C MET A 7 9.69 -59.75 -23.04
N ARG A 8 8.50 -59.43 -22.50
CA ARG A 8 7.64 -60.22 -21.55
C ARG A 8 8.04 -60.21 -20.08
N ILE A 9 7.18 -59.60 -19.24
CA ILE A 9 6.14 -60.17 -18.37
C ILE A 9 6.69 -60.90 -17.13
N PHE A 10 6.25 -60.36 -15.95
CA PHE A 10 5.75 -61.04 -14.73
C PHE A 10 5.46 -59.91 -13.75
N GLY A 11 4.30 -59.64 -13.25
CA GLY A 11 3.21 -60.52 -12.85
C GLY A 11 3.37 -60.87 -11.37
N GLY A 12 2.67 -60.15 -10.48
CA GLY A 12 2.50 -60.65 -9.14
C GLY A 12 2.81 -59.64 -8.03
N GLY A 13 1.81 -59.05 -7.41
CA GLY A 13 2.04 -58.26 -6.18
C GLY A 13 0.96 -57.21 -5.84
N LEU A 14 -0.26 -57.48 -6.28
CA LEU A 14 -1.43 -56.68 -5.90
C LEU A 14 -2.20 -57.42 -4.84
N ALA A 15 -2.00 -57.16 -3.55
CA ALA A 15 -2.93 -57.46 -2.47
C ALA A 15 -2.22 -57.43 -1.11
N LEU A 16 -1.86 -56.23 -0.56
CA LEU A 16 -1.58 -56.07 0.90
C LEU A 16 -1.27 -54.63 1.25
N ALA A 17 -2.07 -53.67 0.77
CA ALA A 17 -1.94 -52.25 1.19
C ALA A 17 -3.32 -51.55 1.31
N PHE A 18 -4.38 -52.30 1.62
CA PHE A 18 -5.74 -51.72 1.71
C PHE A 18 -6.37 -51.80 3.13
N ALA A 19 -5.58 -52.09 4.15
CA ALA A 19 -6.11 -52.30 5.51
C ALA A 19 -5.57 -51.34 6.59
N LEU A 20 -4.92 -50.18 6.22
CA LEU A 20 -4.35 -49.23 7.20
C LEU A 20 -4.82 -47.77 6.99
N VAL A 21 -5.88 -47.52 6.19
CA VAL A 21 -6.46 -46.18 5.98
C VAL A 21 -7.78 -45.96 6.72
N LEU A 22 -8.33 -47.00 7.41
CA LEU A 22 -9.63 -46.89 8.12
C LEU A 22 -9.53 -46.60 9.62
N GLY A 23 -8.36 -46.19 10.13
CA GLY A 23 -8.12 -45.96 11.55
C GLY A 23 -8.02 -44.51 12.03
N CYS A 24 -7.99 -43.48 11.13
CA CYS A 24 -7.77 -42.08 11.50
C CYS A 24 -8.94 -41.13 11.18
N GLN A 25 -10.17 -41.61 11.08
CA GLN A 25 -11.35 -40.76 10.82
C GLN A 25 -12.23 -40.51 12.01
N LYS A 26 -11.70 -40.48 13.24
CA LYS A 26 -12.51 -40.09 14.41
C LYS A 26 -11.81 -39.05 15.32
N LEU A 27 -11.25 -38.01 14.76
CA LEU A 27 -10.77 -36.86 15.54
C LEU A 27 -10.97 -35.53 14.80
N VAL A 28 -12.04 -35.42 14.00
CA VAL A 28 -12.46 -34.14 13.42
C VAL A 28 -13.94 -33.96 13.76
N GLY A 29 -14.21 -33.36 14.90
CA GLY A 29 -15.58 -33.15 15.33
C GLY A 29 -15.72 -32.42 16.67
N ALA A 30 -14.72 -31.66 17.08
CA ALA A 30 -15.00 -30.52 17.93
C ALA A 30 -15.27 -29.36 16.97
N GLU A 31 -16.51 -29.19 16.53
CA GLU A 31 -16.96 -27.88 16.05
C GLU A 31 -16.59 -26.90 17.15
N ALA A 32 -15.52 -26.15 16.94
CA ALA A 32 -15.18 -25.01 17.78
C ALA A 32 -16.42 -24.12 17.72
N LYS A 33 -17.28 -24.22 18.75
CA LYS A 33 -18.42 -23.34 18.91
C LYS A 33 -17.87 -21.94 18.78
N VAL A 34 -18.11 -21.28 17.66
CA VAL A 34 -17.70 -19.90 17.45
C VAL A 34 -18.44 -19.11 18.52
N MET A 35 -17.75 -18.88 19.65
CA MET A 35 -18.29 -18.05 20.71
C MET A 35 -18.36 -16.64 20.16
N VAL A 36 -19.58 -16.17 19.95
CA VAL A 36 -19.83 -14.77 19.60
C VAL A 36 -19.52 -13.97 20.87
N PRO A 37 -18.53 -13.03 20.82
CA PRO A 37 -18.21 -12.22 21.98
C PRO A 37 -19.43 -11.43 22.46
N ALA A 38 -19.65 -11.38 23.79
CA ALA A 38 -20.81 -10.76 24.40
C ALA A 38 -20.46 -9.59 25.34
N ASN A 39 -19.20 -9.49 25.76
CA ASN A 39 -18.73 -8.43 26.68
C ASN A 39 -17.40 -7.84 26.25
N ALA A 40 -16.98 -6.72 26.88
CA ALA A 40 -15.76 -6.00 26.55
C ALA A 40 -14.51 -6.88 26.48
N ARG A 41 -14.33 -7.76 27.47
CA ARG A 41 -13.15 -8.64 27.56
C ARG A 41 -13.12 -9.70 26.47
N GLU A 42 -14.27 -10.25 26.14
CA GLU A 42 -14.39 -11.23 25.06
C GLU A 42 -14.09 -10.59 23.69
N PHE A 43 -14.64 -9.41 23.42
CA PHE A 43 -14.30 -8.64 22.21
C PHE A 43 -12.81 -8.33 22.17
N TYR A 44 -12.23 -7.85 23.27
CA TYR A 44 -10.81 -7.56 23.36
C TYR A 44 -9.95 -8.81 23.08
N ASN A 45 -10.24 -9.94 23.74
CA ASN A 45 -9.48 -11.18 23.54
C ASN A 45 -9.63 -11.75 22.13
N ALA A 46 -10.81 -11.64 21.51
CA ALA A 46 -11.03 -12.00 20.12
C ALA A 46 -10.17 -11.10 19.19
N GLY A 47 -10.19 -9.79 19.43
CA GLY A 47 -9.37 -8.83 18.71
C GLY A 47 -7.87 -9.12 18.82
N THR A 48 -7.39 -9.47 20.02
CA THR A 48 -5.98 -9.84 20.26
C THR A 48 -5.57 -11.08 19.48
N GLY A 49 -6.45 -12.10 19.41
CA GLY A 49 -6.23 -13.28 18.59
C GLY A 49 -6.13 -12.96 17.10
N LEU A 50 -7.00 -12.08 16.61
CA LEU A 50 -6.99 -11.61 15.21
C LEU A 50 -5.76 -10.76 14.90
N LEU A 51 -5.34 -9.90 15.84
CA LEU A 51 -4.14 -9.08 15.70
C LEU A 51 -2.87 -9.97 15.59
N ALA A 52 -2.75 -10.98 16.44
CA ALA A 52 -1.68 -11.97 16.38
C ALA A 52 -1.66 -12.75 15.04
N ALA A 53 -2.85 -13.00 14.47
CA ALA A 53 -3.02 -13.61 13.16
C ALA A 53 -2.82 -12.62 12.00
N LYS A 54 -2.46 -11.36 12.25
CA LYS A 54 -2.32 -10.25 11.28
C LYS A 54 -3.60 -9.94 10.50
N LYS A 55 -4.75 -10.29 11.04
CA LYS A 55 -6.07 -9.94 10.50
C LYS A 55 -6.49 -8.57 11.00
N PHE A 56 -5.75 -7.54 10.58
CA PHE A 56 -5.82 -6.21 11.15
C PHE A 56 -7.21 -5.57 11.09
N ALA A 57 -7.89 -5.66 9.95
CA ALA A 57 -9.22 -5.07 9.78
C ALA A 57 -10.30 -5.77 10.63
N GLU A 58 -10.17 -7.08 10.83
CA GLU A 58 -11.06 -7.84 11.72
C GLU A 58 -10.75 -7.54 13.19
N ALA A 59 -9.46 -7.45 13.54
CA ALA A 59 -9.00 -7.08 14.88
C ALA A 59 -9.50 -5.69 15.28
N GLU A 60 -9.37 -4.69 14.40
CA GLU A 60 -9.87 -3.34 14.64
C GLU A 60 -11.36 -3.34 15.00
N LYS A 61 -12.20 -4.07 14.25
CA LYS A 61 -13.64 -4.17 14.54
C LYS A 61 -13.93 -4.77 15.92
N MET A 62 -13.16 -5.77 16.33
CA MET A 62 -13.34 -6.36 17.66
C MET A 62 -12.93 -5.39 18.76
N PHE A 63 -11.83 -4.68 18.62
CA PHE A 63 -11.42 -3.69 19.60
C PHE A 63 -12.38 -2.49 19.64
N GLN A 64 -12.91 -2.04 18.51
CA GLN A 64 -13.95 -1.02 18.47
C GLN A 64 -15.23 -1.48 19.18
N ALA A 65 -15.63 -2.74 19.02
CA ALA A 65 -16.74 -3.32 19.76
C ALA A 65 -16.46 -3.36 21.29
N ALA A 66 -15.22 -3.67 21.68
CA ALA A 66 -14.83 -3.59 23.10
C ALA A 66 -14.91 -2.16 23.63
N LEU A 67 -14.44 -1.15 22.87
CA LEU A 67 -14.53 0.27 23.23
C LEU A 67 -15.99 0.75 23.36
N ALA A 68 -16.87 0.28 22.48
CA ALA A 68 -18.28 0.65 22.49
C ALA A 68 -19.02 0.21 23.77
N THR A 69 -18.48 -0.77 24.53
CA THR A 69 -19.04 -1.18 25.81
C THR A 69 -18.79 -0.18 26.95
N GLN A 70 -17.88 0.77 26.76
CA GLN A 70 -17.47 1.78 27.75
C GLN A 70 -16.92 1.19 29.06
N ASP A 71 -16.34 -0.02 29.01
CA ASP A 71 -15.67 -0.63 30.16
C ASP A 71 -14.32 0.06 30.42
N GLU A 72 -14.23 0.87 31.46
CA GLU A 72 -13.05 1.67 31.81
C GLU A 72 -11.79 0.82 32.03
N GLN A 73 -11.92 -0.45 32.44
CA GLN A 73 -10.78 -1.36 32.65
C GLN A 73 -10.20 -1.90 31.36
N VAL A 74 -11.04 -2.01 30.31
CA VAL A 74 -10.66 -2.54 29.01
C VAL A 74 -10.27 -1.44 28.02
N GLN A 75 -10.85 -0.26 28.22
CA GLN A 75 -10.78 0.87 27.27
C GLN A 75 -9.34 1.25 26.89
N PRO A 76 -8.37 1.48 27.82
CA PRO A 76 -7.02 1.84 27.44
C PRO A 76 -6.31 0.78 26.63
N ALA A 77 -6.46 -0.51 27.02
CA ALA A 77 -5.84 -1.61 26.31
C ALA A 77 -6.48 -1.86 24.92
N ALA A 78 -7.79 -1.67 24.81
CA ALA A 78 -8.48 -1.79 23.53
C ALA A 78 -8.07 -0.67 22.57
N LEU A 79 -7.99 0.57 23.05
CA LEU A 79 -7.56 1.72 22.25
C LEU A 79 -6.11 1.55 21.77
N TYR A 80 -5.22 1.08 22.66
CA TYR A 80 -3.84 0.76 22.31
C TYR A 80 -3.76 -0.26 21.14
N ASN A 81 -4.58 -1.31 21.22
CA ASN A 81 -4.61 -2.34 20.19
C ASN A 81 -5.31 -1.91 18.90
N VAL A 82 -6.25 -0.96 18.95
CA VAL A 82 -6.78 -0.30 17.72
C VAL A 82 -5.65 0.42 17.00
N GLY A 83 -4.82 1.18 17.69
CA GLY A 83 -3.64 1.83 17.11
C GLY A 83 -2.71 0.83 16.43
N HIS A 84 -2.42 -0.31 17.07
CA HIS A 84 -1.63 -1.39 16.45
C HIS A 84 -2.29 -1.99 15.21
N ALA A 85 -3.59 -2.25 15.27
CA ALA A 85 -4.33 -2.83 14.14
C ALA A 85 -4.31 -1.87 12.94
N ARG A 86 -4.56 -0.58 13.16
CA ARG A 86 -4.53 0.47 12.13
C ARG A 86 -3.14 0.63 11.53
N PHE A 87 -2.10 0.71 12.37
CA PHE A 87 -0.73 0.80 11.87
C PHE A 87 -0.34 -0.42 11.04
N GLY A 88 -0.65 -1.63 11.55
CA GLY A 88 -0.40 -2.89 10.85
C GLY A 88 -1.14 -3.01 9.52
N ALA A 89 -2.40 -2.58 9.45
CA ALA A 89 -3.19 -2.56 8.22
C ALA A 89 -2.59 -1.61 7.17
N GLY A 90 -2.13 -0.43 7.58
CA GLY A 90 -1.42 0.50 6.69
C GLY A 90 -0.12 -0.09 6.15
N LEU A 91 0.64 -0.79 7.00
CA LEU A 91 1.85 -1.48 6.60
C LEU A 91 1.59 -2.59 5.56
N GLU A 92 0.55 -3.41 5.78
CA GLU A 92 0.17 -4.45 4.81
C GLU A 92 -0.28 -3.83 3.48
N ARG A 93 -0.98 -2.69 3.52
CA ARG A 93 -1.37 -1.94 2.31
C ARG A 93 -0.14 -1.47 1.53
N LEU A 94 0.90 -0.95 2.19
CA LEU A 94 2.15 -0.55 1.53
C LEU A 94 2.86 -1.75 0.90
N LYS A 95 2.85 -2.92 1.55
CA LYS A 95 3.49 -4.13 1.02
C LYS A 95 2.75 -4.73 -0.18
N GLN A 96 1.42 -4.66 -0.17
CA GLN A 96 0.58 -5.24 -1.22
C GLN A 96 0.28 -4.27 -2.35
N GLY A 97 0.47 -2.99 -2.12
CA GLY A 97 0.23 -1.93 -3.08
C GLY A 97 1.32 -1.79 -4.13
N PRO A 98 1.15 -0.85 -5.06
CA PRO A 98 2.17 -0.51 -6.04
C PRO A 98 3.48 -0.09 -5.36
N ASP A 99 4.59 -0.57 -5.86
CA ASP A 99 5.92 -0.20 -5.38
C ASP A 99 6.24 1.25 -5.80
N ALA A 100 6.19 2.16 -4.84
CA ALA A 100 6.43 3.58 -5.07
C ALA A 100 7.86 3.88 -5.57
N GLN A 101 8.86 3.11 -5.13
CA GLN A 101 10.23 3.27 -5.63
C GLN A 101 10.33 2.87 -7.09
N LYS A 102 9.69 1.75 -7.47
CA LYS A 102 9.63 1.32 -8.86
C LYS A 102 8.88 2.33 -9.74
N ALA A 103 7.76 2.85 -9.25
CA ALA A 103 6.99 3.89 -9.93
C ALA A 103 7.81 5.17 -10.11
N ALA A 104 8.60 5.57 -9.11
CA ALA A 104 9.49 6.71 -9.19
C ALA A 104 10.61 6.52 -10.25
N VAL A 105 11.25 5.34 -10.27
CA VAL A 105 12.27 5.01 -11.30
C VAL A 105 11.65 5.02 -12.70
N GLN A 106 10.43 4.53 -12.85
CA GLN A 106 9.71 4.58 -14.13
C GLN A 106 9.42 6.04 -14.51
N GLY A 107 9.02 6.88 -13.55
CA GLY A 107 8.80 8.31 -13.74
C GLY A 107 10.06 9.04 -14.19
N ASP A 108 11.20 8.84 -13.51
CA ASP A 108 12.48 9.42 -13.88
C ASP A 108 12.91 9.01 -15.30
N THR A 109 12.72 7.74 -15.65
CA THR A 109 13.05 7.23 -16.99
C THR A 109 12.17 7.87 -18.06
N ALA A 110 10.87 8.01 -17.81
CA ALA A 110 9.92 8.65 -18.71
C ALA A 110 10.20 10.15 -18.86
N LEU A 111 10.56 10.84 -17.77
CA LEU A 111 10.98 12.26 -17.80
C LEU A 111 12.23 12.44 -18.66
N ALA A 112 13.24 11.59 -18.51
CA ALA A 112 14.45 11.65 -19.31
C ALA A 112 14.20 11.37 -20.81
N ALA A 113 13.27 10.45 -21.12
CA ALA A 113 12.85 10.18 -22.49
C ALA A 113 12.05 11.35 -23.07
N GLY A 114 11.15 11.93 -22.27
CA GLY A 114 10.36 13.10 -22.64
C GLY A 114 11.24 14.31 -22.97
N GLU A 115 12.25 14.59 -22.16
CA GLU A 115 13.20 15.69 -22.38
C GLU A 115 13.96 15.49 -23.69
N ARG A 116 14.49 14.30 -23.96
CA ARG A 116 15.16 13.99 -25.22
C ARG A 116 14.25 14.17 -26.44
N ALA A 117 13.00 13.68 -26.32
CA ALA A 117 12.04 13.82 -27.40
C ALA A 117 11.62 15.26 -27.66
N ILE A 118 11.55 16.12 -26.62
CA ILE A 118 11.34 17.57 -26.76
C ILE A 118 12.49 18.20 -27.56
N GLN A 119 13.74 17.97 -27.14
CA GLN A 119 14.93 18.52 -27.80
C GLN A 119 15.05 18.09 -29.28
N GLN A 120 14.76 16.80 -29.55
CA GLN A 120 14.77 16.30 -30.93
C GLN A 120 13.65 16.91 -31.78
N SER A 121 12.46 17.07 -31.20
CA SER A 121 11.32 17.71 -31.87
C SER A 121 11.61 19.17 -32.23
N GLU A 122 12.20 19.89 -31.31
CA GLU A 122 12.62 21.29 -31.54
C GLU A 122 13.71 21.41 -32.64
N SER A 123 14.73 20.53 -32.60
CA SER A 123 15.77 20.47 -33.62
C SER A 123 15.21 20.12 -35.01
N ALA A 124 14.32 19.11 -35.06
CA ALA A 124 13.69 18.70 -36.32
C ALA A 124 12.84 19.81 -36.94
N LEU A 125 12.11 20.56 -36.12
CA LEU A 125 11.33 21.72 -36.56
C LEU A 125 12.23 22.86 -37.08
N ALA A 126 13.38 23.09 -36.43
CA ALA A 126 14.34 24.14 -36.86
C ALA A 126 15.03 23.80 -38.19
N GLU A 127 15.37 22.52 -38.38
CA GLU A 127 16.07 22.08 -39.61
C GLU A 127 15.13 21.88 -40.82
N ASN A 128 13.82 21.73 -40.55
CA ASN A 128 12.78 21.48 -41.56
C ASN A 128 13.11 20.32 -42.52
N ASN A 129 13.75 19.26 -41.99
CA ASN A 129 14.10 18.06 -42.71
C ASN A 129 13.03 17.01 -42.51
N LEU A 130 12.44 16.50 -43.61
CA LEU A 130 11.32 15.58 -43.56
C LEU A 130 11.64 14.30 -42.78
N ASP A 131 12.80 13.67 -43.01
CA ASP A 131 13.17 12.41 -42.35
C ASP A 131 13.35 12.62 -40.85
N ARG A 132 13.93 13.75 -40.43
CA ARG A 132 14.05 14.14 -39.04
C ARG A 132 12.70 14.44 -38.37
N LEU A 133 11.80 15.11 -39.09
CA LEU A 133 10.43 15.36 -38.61
C LEU A 133 9.68 14.05 -38.37
N ILE A 134 9.79 13.08 -39.30
CA ILE A 134 9.17 11.76 -39.13
C ILE A 134 9.77 11.02 -37.93
N ALA A 135 11.09 10.99 -37.80
CA ALA A 135 11.78 10.35 -36.68
C ALA A 135 11.38 10.96 -35.32
N ALA A 136 11.42 12.30 -35.24
CA ALA A 136 11.02 13.02 -34.01
C ALA A 136 9.55 12.83 -33.67
N TYR A 137 8.65 12.71 -34.65
CA TYR A 137 7.25 12.44 -34.45
C TYR A 137 7.04 11.04 -33.82
N ILE A 138 7.71 10.00 -34.35
CA ILE A 138 7.62 8.63 -33.84
C ILE A 138 8.17 8.55 -32.42
N GLU A 139 9.35 9.12 -32.15
CA GLU A 139 9.97 9.09 -30.83
C GLU A 139 9.16 9.91 -29.82
N GLY A 140 8.66 11.08 -30.20
CA GLY A 140 7.83 11.90 -29.34
C GLY A 140 6.51 11.23 -28.95
N ARG A 141 5.88 10.47 -29.86
CA ARG A 141 4.71 9.66 -29.52
C ARG A 141 5.03 8.57 -28.50
N GLY A 142 6.17 7.88 -28.67
CA GLY A 142 6.64 6.88 -27.71
C GLY A 142 6.88 7.51 -26.33
N ALA A 143 7.62 8.59 -26.26
CA ALA A 143 7.90 9.29 -25.01
C ALA A 143 6.62 9.82 -24.32
N ARG A 144 5.65 10.32 -25.11
CA ARG A 144 4.34 10.74 -24.57
C ARG A 144 3.54 9.59 -23.98
N HIS A 145 3.59 8.42 -24.61
CA HIS A 145 3.00 7.19 -24.07
C HIS A 145 3.67 6.77 -22.77
N ASP A 146 5.02 6.77 -22.73
CA ASP A 146 5.77 6.37 -21.54
C ASP A 146 5.51 7.29 -20.35
N LEU A 147 5.41 8.60 -20.60
CA LEU A 147 5.02 9.58 -19.59
C LEU A 147 3.62 9.27 -19.02
N ARG A 148 2.65 8.91 -19.86
CA ARG A 148 1.30 8.56 -19.43
C ARG A 148 1.28 7.30 -18.56
N GLU A 149 2.01 6.27 -18.96
CA GLU A 149 2.08 5.04 -18.18
C GLU A 149 2.80 5.25 -16.84
N ALA A 150 3.84 6.08 -16.81
CA ALA A 150 4.50 6.48 -15.59
C ALA A 150 3.58 7.32 -14.67
N GLU A 151 2.81 8.26 -15.22
CA GLU A 151 1.78 9.01 -14.47
C GLU A 151 0.78 8.08 -13.80
N LYS A 152 0.29 7.06 -14.49
CA LYS A 152 -0.63 6.05 -13.92
C LYS A 152 0.03 5.27 -12.78
N ALA A 153 1.28 4.83 -12.96
CA ALA A 153 2.00 4.09 -11.93
C ALA A 153 2.24 4.93 -10.67
N VAL A 154 2.67 6.17 -10.83
CA VAL A 154 2.89 7.11 -9.72
C VAL A 154 1.57 7.46 -9.04
N SER A 155 0.49 7.69 -9.78
CA SER A 155 -0.85 7.97 -9.23
C SER A 155 -1.36 6.81 -8.37
N ALA A 156 -1.21 5.56 -8.84
CA ALA A 156 -1.60 4.38 -8.07
C ALA A 156 -0.80 4.22 -6.77
N ALA A 157 0.51 4.53 -6.80
CA ALA A 157 1.33 4.56 -5.60
C ALA A 157 0.91 5.67 -4.63
N MET A 158 0.62 6.87 -5.14
CA MET A 158 0.12 8.00 -4.33
C MET A 158 -1.19 7.68 -3.64
N GLU A 159 -2.13 7.02 -4.31
CA GLU A 159 -3.40 6.59 -3.70
C GLU A 159 -3.16 5.64 -2.52
N THR A 160 -2.26 4.67 -2.69
CA THR A 160 -1.89 3.72 -1.63
C THR A 160 -1.27 4.42 -0.43
N TYR A 161 -0.36 5.36 -0.67
CA TYR A 161 0.31 6.15 0.37
C TYR A 161 -0.66 7.10 1.07
N GLY A 162 -1.60 7.71 0.33
CA GLY A 162 -2.63 8.58 0.90
C GLY A 162 -3.56 7.83 1.87
N LYS A 163 -4.06 6.66 1.47
CA LYS A 163 -4.89 5.80 2.34
C LYS A 163 -4.11 5.28 3.55
N THR A 164 -2.82 5.04 3.40
CA THR A 164 -1.96 4.63 4.52
C THR A 164 -1.72 5.79 5.48
N LEU A 165 -1.53 7.00 4.96
CA LEU A 165 -1.37 8.21 5.75
C LEU A 165 -2.57 8.45 6.66
N GLU A 166 -3.78 8.41 6.10
CA GLU A 166 -5.03 8.54 6.87
C GLU A 166 -5.11 7.51 7.99
N GLN A 167 -4.82 6.25 7.68
CA GLN A 167 -4.88 5.17 8.66
C GLN A 167 -3.83 5.31 9.77
N TRP A 168 -2.63 5.79 9.44
CA TRP A 168 -1.58 6.02 10.44
C TRP A 168 -1.84 7.28 11.28
N GLN A 169 -2.51 8.30 10.74
CA GLN A 169 -2.98 9.44 11.52
C GLN A 169 -3.93 8.99 12.62
N HIS A 170 -4.93 8.17 12.28
CA HIS A 170 -5.82 7.58 13.29
C HIS A 170 -5.08 6.68 14.29
N ALA A 171 -4.08 5.92 13.86
CA ALA A 171 -3.27 5.11 14.78
C ALA A 171 -2.48 5.99 15.78
N ALA A 172 -1.93 7.11 15.33
CA ALA A 172 -1.24 8.06 16.20
C ALA A 172 -2.19 8.69 17.21
N GLU A 173 -3.42 9.04 16.80
CA GLU A 173 -4.47 9.55 17.68
C GLU A 173 -4.86 8.52 18.74
N ASP A 174 -5.04 7.26 18.35
CA ASP A 174 -5.34 6.17 19.29
C ASP A 174 -4.26 6.04 20.37
N PHE A 175 -2.98 6.02 19.97
CA PHE A 175 -1.87 5.93 20.92
C PHE A 175 -1.76 7.17 21.84
N LYS A 176 -2.04 8.37 21.34
CA LYS A 176 -2.11 9.60 22.15
C LYS A 176 -3.28 9.52 23.14
N GLY A 177 -4.43 9.03 22.71
CA GLY A 177 -5.61 8.83 23.57
C GLY A 177 -5.35 7.84 24.71
N VAL A 178 -4.54 6.78 24.49
CA VAL A 178 -4.11 5.90 25.58
C VAL A 178 -3.36 6.68 26.68
N THR A 179 -2.45 7.56 26.29
CA THR A 179 -1.67 8.38 27.23
C THR A 179 -2.56 9.39 27.99
N GLU A 180 -3.63 9.87 27.36
CA GLU A 180 -4.63 10.74 28.00
C GLU A 180 -5.46 9.98 29.03
N LEU A 181 -5.84 8.72 28.72
CA LEU A 181 -6.58 7.87 29.65
C LEU A 181 -5.72 7.35 30.81
N ASN A 182 -4.44 7.13 30.55
CA ASN A 182 -3.47 6.63 31.51
C ASN A 182 -2.13 7.34 31.34
N GLY A 183 -1.95 8.47 32.03
CA GLY A 183 -0.73 9.28 31.94
C GLY A 183 0.57 8.58 32.36
N ALA A 184 0.49 7.41 32.99
CA ALA A 184 1.64 6.58 33.31
C ALA A 184 2.04 5.63 32.17
N ASP A 185 1.24 5.52 31.09
CA ASP A 185 1.52 4.65 29.95
C ASP A 185 2.53 5.29 29.02
N THR A 186 3.79 4.93 29.20
CA THR A 186 4.90 5.38 28.36
C THR A 186 4.90 4.69 26.98
N ASN A 187 4.26 3.53 26.84
CA ASN A 187 4.23 2.78 25.57
C ASN A 187 3.33 3.47 24.54
N GLY A 188 2.19 4.03 24.98
CA GLY A 188 1.31 4.82 24.11
C GLY A 188 2.05 6.03 23.53
N ALA A 189 2.73 6.82 24.35
CA ALA A 189 3.52 7.96 23.89
C ALA A 189 4.66 7.55 22.95
N HIS A 190 5.39 6.48 23.26
CA HIS A 190 6.46 5.95 22.42
C HIS A 190 5.94 5.49 21.05
N ASN A 191 4.84 4.76 21.03
CA ASN A 191 4.24 4.27 19.78
C ASN A 191 3.70 5.44 18.93
N ALA A 192 3.08 6.44 19.54
CA ALA A 192 2.64 7.65 18.85
C ALA A 192 3.82 8.33 18.13
N GLU A 193 4.98 8.49 18.81
CA GLU A 193 6.18 9.08 18.21
C GLU A 193 6.70 8.27 17.02
N ILE A 194 6.69 6.93 17.10
CA ILE A 194 7.12 6.06 16.01
C ILE A 194 6.19 6.24 14.80
N VAL A 195 4.88 6.26 15.04
CA VAL A 195 3.88 6.46 13.98
C VAL A 195 4.02 7.85 13.37
N ASP A 196 4.20 8.90 14.17
CA ASP A 196 4.40 10.28 13.70
C ASP A 196 5.65 10.39 12.79
N ARG A 197 6.74 9.69 13.12
CA ARG A 197 7.93 9.59 12.24
C ARG A 197 7.61 8.86 10.91
N GLY A 198 6.78 7.83 10.97
CA GLY A 198 6.27 7.15 9.78
C GLY A 198 5.43 8.07 8.90
N ILE A 199 4.53 8.83 9.52
CA ILE A 199 3.68 9.83 8.86
C ILE A 199 4.54 10.88 8.14
N ALA A 200 5.57 11.42 8.81
CA ALA A 200 6.47 12.40 8.20
C ALA A 200 7.10 11.85 6.90
N LYS A 201 7.60 10.61 6.93
CA LYS A 201 8.15 9.95 5.74
C LYS A 201 7.12 9.71 4.64
N LEU A 202 5.87 9.37 4.99
CA LEU A 202 4.77 9.23 4.02
C LEU A 202 4.47 10.57 3.34
N VAL A 203 4.37 11.64 4.12
CA VAL A 203 4.13 13.00 3.59
C VAL A 203 5.25 13.43 2.63
N ASP A 204 6.50 13.19 3.00
CA ASP A 204 7.64 13.52 2.13
C ASP A 204 7.63 12.68 0.84
N SER A 205 7.23 11.40 0.93
CA SER A 205 7.07 10.54 -0.24
C SER A 205 5.98 11.04 -1.17
N LEU A 206 4.81 11.41 -0.62
CA LEU A 206 3.69 11.96 -1.38
C LEU A 206 4.07 13.28 -2.07
N ARG A 207 4.77 14.18 -1.39
CA ARG A 207 5.25 15.44 -1.97
C ARG A 207 6.17 15.19 -3.18
N LYS A 208 7.09 14.23 -3.06
CA LYS A 208 8.00 13.88 -4.17
C LYS A 208 7.24 13.29 -5.36
N MET A 209 6.34 12.36 -5.13
CA MET A 209 5.50 11.80 -6.18
C MET A 209 4.62 12.86 -6.85
N GLN A 210 4.07 13.80 -6.07
CA GLN A 210 3.28 14.91 -6.60
C GLN A 210 4.09 15.85 -7.47
N ALA A 211 5.33 16.17 -7.07
CA ALA A 211 6.24 16.98 -7.89
C ALA A 211 6.57 16.28 -9.22
N MET A 212 6.85 14.97 -9.17
CA MET A 212 7.10 14.15 -10.36
C MET A 212 5.90 14.14 -11.31
N MET A 213 4.68 13.95 -10.79
CA MET A 213 3.44 14.03 -11.57
C MET A 213 3.30 15.38 -12.29
N GLY A 214 3.60 16.47 -11.60
CA GLY A 214 3.58 17.82 -12.19
C GLY A 214 4.55 17.96 -13.35
N MET A 215 5.79 17.46 -13.20
CA MET A 215 6.81 17.49 -14.26
C MET A 215 6.40 16.63 -15.46
N MET A 216 5.93 15.41 -15.25
CA MET A 216 5.47 14.52 -16.33
C MET A 216 4.30 15.12 -17.09
N GLY A 217 3.31 15.67 -16.40
CA GLY A 217 2.17 16.34 -17.01
C GLY A 217 2.59 17.52 -17.88
N GLN A 218 3.52 18.35 -17.42
CA GLN A 218 4.05 19.47 -18.16
C GLN A 218 4.80 19.02 -19.42
N GLN A 219 5.68 18.02 -19.33
CA GLN A 219 6.41 17.50 -20.49
C GLN A 219 5.45 16.87 -21.51
N ARG A 220 4.44 16.08 -21.04
CA ARG A 220 3.43 15.48 -21.89
C ARG A 220 2.65 16.53 -22.70
N GLN A 221 2.28 17.65 -22.07
CA GLN A 221 1.63 18.78 -22.75
C GLN A 221 2.57 19.44 -23.78
N ASN A 222 3.83 19.66 -23.43
CA ASN A 222 4.83 20.26 -24.34
C ASN A 222 5.05 19.37 -25.57
N LEU A 223 5.25 18.06 -25.35
CA LEU A 223 5.34 17.10 -26.46
C LEU A 223 4.09 17.10 -27.34
N GLY A 224 2.89 17.13 -26.75
CA GLY A 224 1.65 17.22 -27.52
C GLY A 224 1.62 18.43 -28.46
N LYS A 225 2.05 19.61 -28.00
CA LYS A 225 2.13 20.82 -28.83
C LYS A 225 3.17 20.69 -29.94
N LEU A 226 4.36 20.14 -29.65
CA LEU A 226 5.42 19.94 -30.65
C LEU A 226 5.02 18.92 -31.70
N LEU A 227 4.44 17.79 -31.29
CA LEU A 227 3.97 16.75 -32.21
C LEU A 227 2.87 17.27 -33.15
N SER A 228 1.95 18.12 -32.65
CA SER A 228 0.94 18.76 -33.48
C SER A 228 1.56 19.66 -34.56
N LYS A 229 2.63 20.42 -34.21
CA LYS A 229 3.35 21.25 -35.16
C LYS A 229 4.09 20.42 -36.22
N ILE A 230 4.79 19.35 -35.78
CA ILE A 230 5.50 18.41 -36.67
C ILE A 230 4.51 17.75 -37.64
N LYS A 231 3.37 17.25 -37.14
CA LYS A 231 2.30 16.62 -37.93
C LYS A 231 1.83 17.56 -39.08
N GLY A 232 1.70 18.85 -38.78
CA GLY A 232 1.30 19.84 -39.77
C GLY A 232 2.34 20.09 -40.87
N GLN A 233 3.61 19.71 -40.70
CA GLN A 233 4.69 19.86 -41.66
C GLN A 233 5.01 18.60 -42.48
N ILE A 234 4.49 17.44 -42.07
CA ILE A 234 4.66 16.16 -42.78
C ILE A 234 3.59 16.04 -43.88
N PRO A 235 3.94 15.96 -45.17
CA PRO A 235 2.97 15.74 -46.26
C PRO A 235 2.22 14.43 -46.07
N ALA A 236 0.93 14.40 -46.40
CA ALA A 236 0.03 13.26 -46.18
C ALA A 236 0.58 11.88 -46.69
N PRO A 237 1.23 11.78 -47.89
CA PRO A 237 1.76 10.50 -48.36
C PRO A 237 2.91 9.96 -47.52
N ASN A 238 3.59 10.79 -46.75
CA ASN A 238 4.75 10.44 -45.90
C ASN A 238 4.40 10.35 -44.43
N ALA A 239 3.14 10.52 -44.07
CA ALA A 239 2.69 10.43 -42.67
C ALA A 239 2.86 9.01 -42.11
N PRO A 240 3.47 8.83 -40.90
CA PRO A 240 3.62 7.52 -40.28
C PRO A 240 2.28 6.83 -40.06
N PRO A 241 2.23 5.47 -40.10
CA PRO A 241 1.02 4.73 -39.79
C PRO A 241 0.41 5.15 -38.44
N GLY A 242 -0.89 5.46 -38.40
CA GLY A 242 -1.59 5.93 -37.20
C GLY A 242 -1.55 7.43 -36.98
N SER A 243 -0.91 8.23 -37.88
CA SER A 243 -0.93 9.71 -37.79
C SER A 243 -2.23 10.31 -38.32
N THR A 244 -3.02 9.56 -39.10
CA THR A 244 -4.30 10.01 -39.70
C THR A 244 -5.51 9.69 -38.81
N GLY A 245 -5.37 8.84 -37.80
CA GLY A 245 -6.37 8.67 -36.77
C GLY A 245 -6.45 9.95 -35.93
N ASP A 246 -7.64 10.35 -35.60
CA ASP A 246 -7.88 11.18 -34.44
C ASP A 246 -7.06 10.52 -33.30
N ASP A 247 -5.95 11.19 -32.92
CA ASP A 247 -5.20 10.73 -31.76
C ASP A 247 -6.16 10.91 -30.59
N GLY A 248 -7.09 9.96 -30.43
CA GLY A 248 -8.09 9.89 -29.40
C GLY A 248 -7.49 9.73 -28.01
N ASP A 249 -6.47 10.49 -27.78
CA ASP A 249 -6.11 11.04 -26.51
C ASP A 249 -7.19 12.08 -26.16
N GLU A 250 -8.43 11.58 -25.99
CA GLU A 250 -9.35 12.29 -25.14
C GLU A 250 -8.54 12.51 -23.86
N ASP A 251 -8.12 13.76 -23.73
CA ASP A 251 -7.54 14.35 -22.55
C ASP A 251 -8.65 14.29 -21.47
N GLU A 252 -9.04 13.08 -21.07
CA GLU A 252 -9.69 12.86 -19.80
C GLU A 252 -8.68 13.31 -18.76
N GLY A 253 -8.67 14.66 -18.66
CA GLY A 253 -7.89 15.36 -17.69
C GLY A 253 -8.15 14.76 -16.33
N LEU A 254 -7.21 14.00 -15.82
CA LEU A 254 -6.91 14.02 -14.40
C LEU A 254 -6.61 15.50 -14.11
N LYS A 255 -7.69 16.28 -13.88
CA LYS A 255 -7.57 17.62 -13.31
C LYS A 255 -6.81 17.40 -12.01
N PRO A 256 -5.63 17.98 -11.83
CA PRO A 256 -5.06 18.08 -10.52
C PRO A 256 -6.06 18.94 -9.74
N GLU A 257 -6.89 18.28 -8.91
CA GLU A 257 -7.62 19.03 -7.89
C GLU A 257 -6.56 19.76 -7.11
N SER A 258 -6.70 21.06 -7.17
CA SER A 258 -5.81 22.06 -6.61
C SER A 258 -5.62 21.80 -5.12
N LEU A 259 -4.57 21.08 -4.75
CA LEU A 259 -3.95 21.27 -3.45
C LEU A 259 -3.02 22.48 -3.58
N THR A 260 -3.55 23.59 -3.09
CA THR A 260 -2.95 24.90 -3.04
C THR A 260 -1.53 24.89 -2.47
N GLY A 261 -0.59 25.47 -3.22
CA GLY A 261 0.45 26.33 -2.69
C GLY A 261 1.72 25.66 -2.25
N GLN A 262 2.67 25.62 -3.10
CA GLN A 262 3.99 26.27 -2.90
C GLN A 262 4.90 25.86 -4.05
N LYS A 263 5.29 26.87 -4.85
CA LYS A 263 6.40 26.74 -5.78
C LYS A 263 7.68 26.67 -4.94
N GLU A 264 8.20 25.47 -4.74
CA GLU A 264 9.58 25.30 -4.31
C GLU A 264 10.40 24.78 -5.50
N ASN A 265 11.50 25.47 -5.73
CA ASN A 265 12.47 25.28 -6.80
C ASN A 265 12.92 23.82 -6.93
N ALA A 266 12.51 23.16 -7.98
CA ALA A 266 13.12 21.91 -8.44
C ALA A 266 14.35 22.27 -9.28
N GLY A 267 15.47 22.42 -8.59
CA GLY A 267 16.76 22.53 -9.24
C GLY A 267 17.73 21.57 -8.58
N ARG A 268 17.94 20.42 -9.23
CA ARG A 268 19.21 19.70 -9.21
C ARG A 268 19.15 18.53 -10.19
N GLU A 269 19.93 18.64 -11.24
CA GLU A 269 20.27 17.56 -12.16
C GLU A 269 20.91 16.39 -11.40
N GLY A 270 20.48 15.18 -11.67
CA GLY A 270 21.27 13.96 -11.46
C GLY A 270 20.98 13.09 -10.26
N ASP A 271 20.07 13.43 -9.36
CA ASP A 271 19.74 12.57 -8.23
C ASP A 271 18.41 11.85 -8.50
N GLN A 272 18.48 10.52 -8.75
CA GLN A 272 17.29 9.70 -8.88
C GLN A 272 16.36 9.96 -7.70
N MET A 273 15.09 10.23 -7.97
CA MET A 273 14.10 10.60 -6.95
C MET A 273 13.82 9.41 -6.04
N LYS A 274 14.56 9.34 -4.92
CA LYS A 274 14.34 8.30 -3.90
C LYS A 274 13.12 8.62 -3.07
N ILE A 275 12.18 7.68 -3.03
CA ILE A 275 11.03 7.75 -2.15
C ILE A 275 11.48 7.46 -0.71
N PRO A 276 11.23 8.38 0.27
CA PRO A 276 11.75 8.28 1.63
C PRO A 276 11.22 7.14 2.46
N LEU A 277 10.07 6.56 2.09
CA LEU A 277 9.49 5.41 2.76
C LEU A 277 9.26 4.27 1.77
N SER A 278 10.05 3.21 1.92
CA SER A 278 9.79 1.92 1.25
C SER A 278 9.01 0.98 2.18
N PRO A 279 8.40 -0.10 1.66
CA PRO A 279 7.77 -1.12 2.50
C PRO A 279 8.72 -1.71 3.56
N ASP A 280 9.99 -1.92 3.22
CA ASP A 280 11.00 -2.45 4.16
C ASP A 280 11.31 -1.46 5.29
N GLN A 281 11.42 -0.17 4.98
CA GLN A 281 11.59 0.88 5.98
C GLN A 281 10.37 1.01 6.89
N ALA A 282 9.15 0.79 6.36
CA ALA A 282 7.94 0.74 7.15
C ALA A 282 7.92 -0.47 8.11
N VAL A 283 8.45 -1.64 7.69
CA VAL A 283 8.63 -2.80 8.58
C VAL A 283 9.59 -2.49 9.73
N GLN A 284 10.67 -1.74 9.46
CA GLN A 284 11.59 -1.33 10.52
C GLN A 284 10.91 -0.44 11.57
N LEU A 285 9.96 0.42 11.16
CA LEU A 285 9.14 1.20 12.08
C LEU A 285 8.26 0.29 12.95
N LEU A 286 7.66 -0.75 12.36
CA LEU A 286 6.86 -1.72 13.12
C LEU A 286 7.68 -2.43 14.20
N ASN A 287 8.93 -2.79 13.92
CA ASN A 287 9.81 -3.43 14.89
C ASN A 287 10.18 -2.52 16.07
N GLY A 288 10.01 -1.20 15.92
CA GLY A 288 10.20 -0.22 16.99
C GLY A 288 8.96 -0.04 17.87
N LEU A 289 7.79 -0.55 17.46
CA LEU A 289 6.59 -0.45 18.29
C LEU A 289 6.69 -1.36 19.51
N SER A 290 6.26 -0.84 20.66
CA SER A 290 6.14 -1.63 21.88
C SER A 290 4.94 -2.57 21.76
N LEU A 291 5.18 -3.89 21.69
CA LEU A 291 4.17 -4.91 21.37
C LEU A 291 3.47 -5.48 22.62
N ASP A 292 3.22 -4.67 23.64
CA ASP A 292 2.48 -5.13 24.84
C ASP A 292 1.00 -5.46 24.56
N GLY A 293 0.51 -5.08 23.39
CA GLY A 293 -0.91 -5.22 23.02
C GLY A 293 -1.38 -6.63 22.69
N THR A 294 -0.53 -7.66 22.73
CA THR A 294 -0.93 -9.05 22.48
C THR A 294 -1.36 -9.79 23.75
N ARG A 295 -1.24 -9.16 24.93
CA ARG A 295 -1.58 -9.76 26.22
C ARG A 295 -3.09 -9.92 26.34
N ARG A 296 -3.55 -11.16 26.46
CA ARG A 296 -4.96 -11.45 26.74
C ARG A 296 -5.29 -11.05 28.19
N LEU A 297 -6.46 -10.44 28.37
CA LEU A 297 -7.01 -10.23 29.70
C LEU A 297 -7.51 -11.57 30.24
N GLU A 298 -7.18 -11.90 31.50
CA GLU A 298 -7.68 -13.11 32.13
C GLU A 298 -9.21 -13.09 32.17
N MET A 299 -9.80 -14.16 31.67
CA MET A 299 -11.23 -14.41 31.81
C MET A 299 -11.45 -14.73 33.30
N SER A 300 -12.03 -13.79 34.03
CA SER A 300 -12.41 -14.02 35.39
C SER A 300 -13.61 -14.99 35.39
N ASP A 301 -13.37 -16.28 35.69
CA ASP A 301 -14.43 -17.26 35.96
C ASP A 301 -15.22 -16.96 37.24
N LYS A 302 -15.00 -15.81 37.84
CA LYS A 302 -15.74 -15.36 39.04
C LYS A 302 -16.87 -14.43 38.65
N GLU A 303 -17.85 -14.94 37.96
CA GLU A 303 -19.21 -14.44 38.07
C GLU A 303 -19.66 -14.66 39.51
N GLY A 304 -19.85 -13.54 40.26
CA GLY A 304 -20.73 -13.57 41.40
C GLY A 304 -20.16 -13.90 42.77
N ALA A 305 -19.01 -13.39 43.18
CA ALA A 305 -18.83 -13.15 44.61
C ALA A 305 -19.33 -11.73 44.93
N PRO A 306 -20.41 -11.58 45.74
CA PRO A 306 -20.83 -10.23 46.15
C PRO A 306 -19.65 -9.54 46.88
N PRO A 307 -19.49 -8.23 46.73
CA PRO A 307 -18.43 -7.50 47.40
C PRO A 307 -18.52 -7.77 48.90
N LYS A 308 -17.45 -8.36 49.48
CA LYS A 308 -17.36 -8.47 50.92
C LYS A 308 -17.45 -7.08 51.51
N ASP A 309 -18.50 -6.80 52.25
CA ASP A 309 -18.70 -5.57 53.01
C ASP A 309 -17.38 -5.17 53.67
N ARG A 310 -16.77 -4.11 53.21
CA ARG A 310 -15.75 -3.40 53.95
C ARG A 310 -16.46 -2.71 55.07
N LYS A 311 -16.41 -3.35 56.25
CA LYS A 311 -16.87 -2.79 57.49
C LYS A 311 -16.35 -1.33 57.55
N GLY A 312 -17.30 -0.38 57.61
CA GLY A 312 -17.08 1.01 57.71
C GLY A 312 -16.16 1.34 58.84
N ARG A 313 -15.23 2.25 58.59
CA ARG A 313 -14.70 3.15 59.60
C ARG A 313 -15.49 4.41 59.50
N ASN A 314 -16.34 4.63 60.48
CA ASN A 314 -16.96 5.92 60.78
C ASN A 314 -15.86 6.92 61.13
N TRP A 315 -15.89 8.03 60.43
CA TRP A 315 -15.43 9.33 60.95
C TRP A 315 -16.50 10.34 60.65
#